data_7d2a7f352042b96234711dc221608432
#
_entry.id   7d2a7f352042b96234711dc221608432
#
_cell.length_a   1.000
_cell.length_b   1.000
_cell.length_c   1.000
_cell.angle_alpha   90.00
_cell.angle_beta   90.00
_cell.angle_gamma   90.00
#
_symmetry.space_group_name_H-M   'P 1'
#
loop_
_entity.id
_entity.type
_entity.pdbx_description
1 polymer ?
#
loop_
_entity_poly.entity_id
_entity_poly.type
_entity_poly.pdbx_seq_one_letter_code
_entity_poly.pdbx_strand_id
1 'polypeptide(L)'
;MTQTKPIPPRERLLKAADDLFHRFGIRGVGVEAIAEAADTNKMTLYRHFTSKDELVAEWLRGIVAEKEAMWEEINVRHPNDPRGQLVEWSERVALKLSEMDSRCWTLMSSLSELPEKDHPARRVIEAHKLREHKRILKLCREAGFPEPELRADQFFFLLEGAHSSVQCIGLKRVGEQLKRTVQAWVRASARPPAT
;
A
#
# COMPACT_ATOMS: atom_id res chain seq x y z
N MET A 1 15.19 -7.68 -34.13
CA MET A 1 14.59 -8.60 -33.14
C MET A 1 15.29 -8.38 -31.81
N THR A 2 14.68 -7.60 -30.93
CA THR A 2 15.23 -7.30 -29.60
C THR A 2 15.06 -8.54 -28.73
N GLN A 3 16.13 -9.27 -28.44
CA GLN A 3 16.10 -10.38 -27.48
C GLN A 3 15.77 -9.81 -26.10
N THR A 4 14.56 -10.03 -25.64
CA THR A 4 14.16 -9.70 -24.26
C THR A 4 15.00 -10.59 -23.33
N LYS A 5 15.87 -9.97 -22.52
CA LYS A 5 16.70 -10.68 -21.54
C LYS A 5 15.79 -11.51 -20.62
N PRO A 6 16.05 -12.79 -20.39
CA PRO A 6 15.18 -13.62 -19.55
C PRO A 6 15.08 -13.02 -18.14
N ILE A 7 13.86 -12.99 -17.60
CA ILE A 7 13.60 -12.48 -16.25
C ILE A 7 14.37 -13.33 -15.23
N PRO A 8 15.15 -12.73 -14.32
CA PRO A 8 15.91 -13.44 -13.30
C PRO A 8 15.00 -14.32 -12.41
N PRO A 9 15.48 -15.48 -11.93
CA PRO A 9 14.67 -16.36 -11.08
C PRO A 9 14.09 -15.69 -9.84
N ARG A 10 14.83 -14.79 -9.20
CA ARG A 10 14.35 -14.02 -8.04
C ARG A 10 13.13 -13.16 -8.37
N GLU A 11 13.15 -12.49 -9.49
CA GLU A 11 12.02 -11.64 -9.94
C GLU A 11 10.82 -12.49 -10.35
N ARG A 12 11.03 -13.64 -11.00
CA ARG A 12 9.95 -14.58 -11.33
C ARG A 12 9.28 -15.12 -10.07
N LEU A 13 10.06 -15.46 -9.04
CA LEU A 13 9.55 -15.91 -7.73
C LEU A 13 8.72 -14.83 -7.03
N LEU A 14 9.17 -13.58 -7.02
CA LEU A 14 8.42 -12.47 -6.41
C LEU A 14 7.13 -12.19 -7.19
N LYS A 15 7.16 -12.24 -8.52
CA LYS A 15 5.96 -12.08 -9.35
C LYS A 15 4.95 -13.21 -9.13
N ALA A 16 5.42 -14.46 -9.10
CA ALA A 16 4.57 -15.61 -8.81
C ALA A 16 3.96 -15.53 -7.40
N ALA A 17 4.76 -15.08 -6.41
CA ALA A 17 4.28 -14.85 -5.06
C ALA A 17 3.21 -13.77 -5.02
N ASP A 18 3.39 -12.65 -5.74
CA ASP A 18 2.43 -11.56 -5.86
C ASP A 18 1.08 -12.06 -6.39
N ASP A 19 1.08 -12.75 -7.53
CA ASP A 19 -0.11 -13.32 -8.16
C ASP A 19 -0.86 -14.31 -7.22
N LEU A 20 -0.11 -15.15 -6.53
CA LEU A 20 -0.68 -16.18 -5.65
C LEU A 20 -1.19 -15.60 -4.34
N PHE A 21 -0.44 -14.69 -3.70
CA PHE A 21 -0.86 -14.06 -2.43
C PHE A 21 -2.09 -13.18 -2.61
N HIS A 22 -2.21 -12.48 -3.73
CA HIS A 22 -3.42 -11.72 -4.05
C HIS A 22 -4.66 -12.61 -4.19
N ARG A 23 -4.49 -13.84 -4.69
CA ARG A 23 -5.62 -14.76 -4.95
C ARG A 23 -5.99 -15.65 -3.76
N PHE A 24 -5.01 -16.09 -2.99
CA PHE A 24 -5.18 -17.14 -1.99
C PHE A 24 -4.73 -16.74 -0.58
N GLY A 25 -4.24 -15.51 -0.40
CA GLY A 25 -3.63 -15.03 0.84
C GLY A 25 -2.24 -15.62 1.10
N ILE A 26 -1.52 -15.04 2.06
CA ILE A 26 -0.16 -15.48 2.41
C ILE A 26 -0.18 -16.90 3.00
N ARG A 27 -1.15 -17.19 3.86
CA ARG A 27 -1.23 -18.49 4.56
C ARG A 27 -1.67 -19.61 3.66
N GLY A 28 -2.49 -19.32 2.65
CA GLY A 28 -3.01 -20.31 1.69
C GLY A 28 -1.99 -20.76 0.65
N VAL A 29 -0.82 -20.15 0.55
CA VAL A 29 0.18 -20.40 -0.51
C VAL A 29 1.43 -21.07 0.06
N GLY A 30 1.79 -22.25 -0.46
CA GLY A 30 3.03 -22.97 -0.13
C GLY A 30 4.21 -22.54 -1.02
N VAL A 31 5.44 -22.81 -0.56
CA VAL A 31 6.67 -22.50 -1.33
C VAL A 31 6.77 -23.32 -2.63
N GLU A 32 6.23 -24.52 -2.62
CA GLU A 32 6.15 -25.39 -3.80
C GLU A 32 5.31 -24.75 -4.91
N ALA A 33 4.13 -24.24 -4.57
CA ALA A 33 3.24 -23.57 -5.53
C ALA A 33 3.89 -22.30 -6.11
N ILE A 34 4.62 -21.53 -5.30
CA ILE A 34 5.35 -20.35 -5.76
C ILE A 34 6.47 -20.75 -6.73
N ALA A 35 7.24 -21.79 -6.39
CA ALA A 35 8.33 -22.25 -7.22
C ALA A 35 7.84 -22.79 -8.57
N GLU A 36 6.76 -23.57 -8.58
CA GLU A 36 6.09 -24.08 -9.78
C GLU A 36 5.57 -22.94 -10.66
N ALA A 37 4.84 -21.98 -10.09
CA ALA A 37 4.32 -20.81 -10.82
C ALA A 37 5.43 -19.90 -11.38
N ALA A 38 6.61 -19.91 -10.77
CA ALA A 38 7.79 -19.18 -11.23
C ALA A 38 8.63 -19.98 -12.26
N ASP A 39 8.16 -21.12 -12.72
CA ASP A 39 8.90 -22.05 -13.60
C ASP A 39 10.31 -22.35 -13.03
N THR A 40 10.34 -22.81 -11.76
CA THR A 40 11.57 -23.17 -11.06
C THR A 40 11.30 -24.24 -10.00
N ASN A 41 12.20 -24.43 -9.05
CA ASN A 41 12.06 -25.42 -7.99
C ASN A 41 12.32 -24.83 -6.59
N LYS A 42 11.91 -25.57 -5.56
CA LYS A 42 12.06 -25.21 -4.16
C LYS A 42 13.51 -24.90 -3.75
N MET A 43 14.50 -25.62 -4.29
CA MET A 43 15.92 -25.34 -4.00
C MET A 43 16.35 -23.97 -4.53
N THR A 44 15.87 -23.58 -5.71
CA THR A 44 16.13 -22.25 -6.27
C THR A 44 15.48 -21.17 -5.43
N LEU A 45 14.25 -21.37 -4.93
CA LEU A 45 13.60 -20.45 -4.02
C LEU A 45 14.45 -20.22 -2.77
N TYR A 46 14.88 -21.29 -2.10
CA TYR A 46 15.69 -21.19 -0.88
C TYR A 46 17.12 -20.67 -1.10
N ARG A 47 17.58 -20.65 -2.33
CA ARG A 47 18.84 -19.99 -2.71
C ARG A 47 18.71 -18.46 -2.73
N HIS A 48 17.50 -17.95 -2.97
CA HIS A 48 17.22 -16.51 -3.03
C HIS A 48 16.58 -15.95 -1.76
N PHE A 49 15.84 -16.78 -1.04
CA PHE A 49 15.13 -16.40 0.18
C PHE A 49 15.34 -17.46 1.26
N THR A 50 15.81 -17.05 2.43
CA THR A 50 16.14 -17.96 3.53
C THR A 50 14.93 -18.72 4.08
N SER A 51 13.72 -18.15 3.90
CA SER A 51 12.46 -18.73 4.32
C SER A 51 11.30 -18.18 3.48
N LYS A 52 10.10 -18.75 3.63
CA LYS A 52 8.87 -18.16 3.10
C LYS A 52 8.61 -16.78 3.70
N ASP A 53 8.89 -16.60 4.98
CA ASP A 53 8.68 -15.34 5.68
C ASP A 53 9.55 -14.22 5.13
N GLU A 54 10.81 -14.54 4.75
CA GLU A 54 11.68 -13.58 4.08
C GLU A 54 11.18 -13.23 2.68
N LEU A 55 10.69 -14.23 1.92
CA LEU A 55 10.07 -13.98 0.60
C LEU A 55 8.84 -13.06 0.75
N VAL A 56 7.99 -13.29 1.74
CA VAL A 56 6.83 -12.43 2.04
C VAL A 56 7.29 -11.02 2.42
N ALA A 57 8.33 -10.89 3.24
CA ALA A 57 8.88 -9.59 3.61
C ALA A 57 9.44 -8.83 2.40
N GLU A 58 10.16 -9.51 1.49
CA GLU A 58 10.67 -8.92 0.25
C GLU A 58 9.55 -8.49 -0.70
N TRP A 59 8.53 -9.31 -0.85
CA TRP A 59 7.35 -8.96 -1.62
C TRP A 59 6.66 -7.69 -1.09
N LEU A 60 6.46 -7.59 0.24
CA LEU A 60 5.90 -6.39 0.88
C LEU A 60 6.81 -5.17 0.75
N ARG A 61 8.15 -5.34 0.78
CA ARG A 61 9.09 -4.25 0.51
C ARG A 61 8.91 -3.70 -0.90
N GLY A 62 8.62 -4.57 -1.89
CA GLY A 62 8.28 -4.16 -3.25
C GLY A 62 7.05 -3.24 -3.29
N ILE A 63 5.94 -3.67 -2.65
CA ILE A 63 4.72 -2.86 -2.56
C ILE A 63 4.97 -1.52 -1.84
N VAL A 64 5.74 -1.55 -0.76
CA VAL A 64 6.12 -0.32 -0.04
C VAL A 64 6.94 0.61 -0.92
N ALA A 65 7.90 0.08 -1.68
CA ALA A 65 8.73 0.87 -2.59
C ALA A 65 7.90 1.56 -3.69
N GLU A 66 6.88 0.89 -4.25
CA GLU A 66 5.95 1.51 -5.19
C GLU A 66 5.17 2.68 -4.56
N LYS A 67 4.71 2.52 -3.32
CA LYS A 67 4.03 3.59 -2.59
C LYS A 67 4.94 4.78 -2.29
N GLU A 68 6.20 4.52 -1.93
CA GLU A 68 7.18 5.58 -1.71
C GLU A 68 7.50 6.33 -3.02
N ALA A 69 7.66 5.62 -4.13
CA ALA A 69 7.85 6.22 -5.45
C ALA A 69 6.64 7.11 -5.85
N MET A 70 5.43 6.65 -5.57
CA MET A 70 4.21 7.42 -5.81
C MET A 70 4.18 8.72 -4.99
N TRP A 71 4.61 8.69 -3.73
CA TRP A 71 4.74 9.89 -2.91
C TRP A 71 5.78 10.87 -3.47
N GLU A 72 6.90 10.36 -3.96
CA GLU A 72 7.93 11.22 -4.56
C GLU A 72 7.43 11.89 -5.83
N GLU A 73 6.71 11.18 -6.69
CA GLU A 73 6.06 11.76 -7.86
C GLU A 73 5.07 12.87 -7.50
N ILE A 74 4.27 12.67 -6.43
CA ILE A 74 3.31 13.66 -5.94
C ILE A 74 4.06 14.90 -5.44
N ASN A 75 5.13 14.71 -4.66
CA ASN A 75 5.95 15.81 -4.16
C ASN A 75 6.54 16.66 -5.30
N VAL A 76 7.01 16.01 -6.38
CA VAL A 76 7.53 16.70 -7.56
C VAL A 76 6.43 17.48 -8.31
N ARG A 77 5.19 16.96 -8.37
CA ARG A 77 4.08 17.64 -9.06
C ARG A 77 3.47 18.79 -8.25
N HIS A 78 3.49 18.68 -6.94
CA HIS A 78 2.92 19.64 -6.00
C HIS A 78 4.01 20.21 -5.07
N PRO A 79 5.05 20.88 -5.61
CA PRO A 79 6.09 21.45 -4.78
C PRO A 79 5.48 22.58 -3.93
N ASN A 80 5.67 22.53 -2.61
CA ASN A 80 5.14 23.51 -1.65
C ASN A 80 3.60 23.62 -1.61
N ASP A 81 2.88 22.61 -2.11
CA ASP A 81 1.42 22.50 -1.99
C ASP A 81 1.01 21.26 -1.18
N PRO A 82 1.10 21.31 0.15
CA PRO A 82 0.78 20.18 1.02
C PRO A 82 -0.69 19.74 0.89
N ARG A 83 -1.61 20.66 0.56
CA ARG A 83 -3.03 20.33 0.36
C ARG A 83 -3.24 19.56 -0.95
N GLY A 84 -2.59 20.02 -2.02
CA GLY A 84 -2.59 19.30 -3.30
C GLY A 84 -1.98 17.90 -3.18
N GLN A 85 -0.90 17.75 -2.41
CA GLN A 85 -0.28 16.45 -2.15
C GLN A 85 -1.25 15.48 -1.47
N LEU A 86 -1.98 15.92 -0.43
CA LEU A 86 -2.99 15.08 0.26
C LEU A 86 -4.14 14.69 -0.66
N VAL A 87 -4.62 15.61 -1.49
CA VAL A 87 -5.69 15.34 -2.47
C VAL A 87 -5.20 14.33 -3.51
N GLU A 88 -4.07 14.57 -4.17
CA GLU A 88 -3.55 13.66 -5.19
C GLU A 88 -3.24 12.27 -4.62
N TRP A 89 -2.72 12.19 -3.40
CA TRP A 89 -2.52 10.89 -2.75
C TRP A 89 -3.82 10.10 -2.66
N SER A 90 -4.91 10.73 -2.20
CA SER A 90 -6.21 10.07 -2.13
C SER A 90 -6.76 9.66 -3.50
N GLU A 91 -6.50 10.47 -4.53
CA GLU A 91 -6.90 10.17 -5.91
C GLU A 91 -6.14 8.98 -6.48
N ARG A 92 -4.83 8.90 -6.21
CA ARG A 92 -3.99 7.75 -6.58
C ARG A 92 -4.42 6.47 -5.86
N VAL A 93 -4.72 6.56 -4.56
CA VAL A 93 -5.27 5.43 -3.80
C VAL A 93 -6.61 5.00 -4.39
N ALA A 94 -7.51 5.94 -4.69
CA ALA A 94 -8.80 5.64 -5.30
C ALA A 94 -8.67 4.99 -6.70
N LEU A 95 -7.72 5.45 -7.51
CA LEU A 95 -7.42 4.85 -8.82
C LEU A 95 -6.92 3.42 -8.66
N LYS A 96 -5.93 3.21 -7.82
CA LYS A 96 -5.42 1.86 -7.50
C LYS A 96 -6.53 0.93 -7.03
N LEU A 97 -7.41 1.40 -6.13
CA LEU A 97 -8.57 0.63 -5.69
C LEU A 97 -9.51 0.26 -6.85
N SER A 98 -9.67 1.12 -7.85
CA SER A 98 -10.55 0.86 -9.01
C SER A 98 -9.95 -0.12 -10.04
N GLU A 99 -8.63 -0.25 -10.07
CA GLU A 99 -7.88 -1.15 -10.95
C GLU A 99 -7.73 -2.57 -10.36
N MET A 100 -7.94 -2.72 -9.06
CA MET A 100 -7.78 -4.00 -8.37
C MET A 100 -8.97 -4.93 -8.62
N ASP A 101 -8.72 -6.24 -8.67
CA ASP A 101 -9.77 -7.24 -8.62
C ASP A 101 -10.48 -7.21 -7.24
N SER A 102 -11.72 -7.67 -7.19
CA SER A 102 -12.61 -7.65 -6.01
C SER A 102 -12.02 -8.30 -4.73
N ARG A 103 -10.88 -8.95 -4.84
CA ARG A 103 -10.09 -9.49 -3.73
C ARG A 103 -8.97 -8.55 -3.30
N CYS A 104 -9.28 -7.27 -3.18
CA CYS A 104 -8.32 -6.23 -2.79
C CYS A 104 -7.54 -6.62 -1.53
N TRP A 105 -6.32 -7.09 -1.77
CA TRP A 105 -5.39 -7.41 -0.71
C TRP A 105 -4.63 -6.14 -0.31
N THR A 106 -4.71 -5.77 0.95
CA THR A 106 -4.09 -4.54 1.47
C THR A 106 -2.97 -4.88 2.42
N LEU A 107 -2.04 -3.95 2.64
CA LEU A 107 -1.00 -4.12 3.67
C LEU A 107 -1.61 -4.43 5.05
N MET A 108 -2.80 -3.90 5.34
CA MET A 108 -3.49 -4.16 6.62
C MET A 108 -4.11 -5.55 6.68
N SER A 109 -4.68 -6.07 5.58
CA SER A 109 -5.16 -7.45 5.57
C SER A 109 -4.05 -8.46 5.77
N SER A 110 -2.83 -8.15 5.33
CA SER A 110 -1.65 -8.96 5.62
C SER A 110 -1.36 -9.12 7.10
N LEU A 111 -1.58 -8.06 7.89
CA LEU A 111 -1.33 -8.14 9.33
C LEU A 111 -2.19 -9.19 10.03
N SER A 112 -3.42 -9.40 9.56
CA SER A 112 -4.30 -10.43 10.10
C SER A 112 -3.81 -11.86 9.79
N GLU A 113 -3.04 -12.02 8.73
CA GLU A 113 -2.42 -13.28 8.36
C GLU A 113 -1.05 -13.51 9.01
N LEU A 114 -0.48 -12.51 9.69
CA LEU A 114 0.84 -12.51 10.32
C LEU A 114 0.71 -12.28 11.83
N PRO A 115 0.24 -13.28 12.60
CA PRO A 115 -0.07 -13.12 14.03
C PRO A 115 1.20 -12.93 14.88
N GLU A 116 2.34 -13.46 14.44
CA GLU A 116 3.58 -13.39 15.19
C GLU A 116 4.16 -11.97 15.16
N LYS A 117 4.39 -11.37 16.34
CA LYS A 117 4.89 -9.98 16.44
C LYS A 117 6.27 -9.78 15.83
N ASP A 118 7.11 -10.81 15.86
CA ASP A 118 8.49 -10.74 15.33
C ASP A 118 8.59 -11.11 13.86
N HIS A 119 7.47 -11.39 13.17
CA HIS A 119 7.49 -11.77 11.77
C HIS A 119 8.12 -10.66 10.92
N PRO A 120 9.13 -10.97 10.05
CA PRO A 120 9.85 -9.95 9.30
C PRO A 120 8.94 -9.10 8.40
N ALA A 121 7.95 -9.71 7.79
CA ALA A 121 6.95 -9.04 6.96
C ALA A 121 6.08 -8.05 7.76
N ARG A 122 5.74 -8.39 9.01
CA ARG A 122 4.99 -7.49 9.90
C ARG A 122 5.75 -6.22 10.19
N ARG A 123 7.06 -6.32 10.46
CA ARG A 123 7.94 -5.15 10.68
C ARG A 123 7.97 -4.21 9.47
N VAL A 124 7.92 -4.76 8.24
CA VAL A 124 7.86 -3.96 7.01
C VAL A 124 6.58 -3.12 6.97
N ILE A 125 5.43 -3.74 7.27
CA ILE A 125 4.14 -3.05 7.25
C ILE A 125 4.09 -1.96 8.34
N GLU A 126 4.43 -2.30 9.57
CA GLU A 126 4.40 -1.37 10.71
C GLU A 126 5.31 -0.17 10.47
N ALA A 127 6.53 -0.40 10.00
CA ALA A 127 7.46 0.68 9.67
C ALA A 127 6.95 1.58 8.54
N HIS A 128 6.32 1.01 7.52
CA HIS A 128 5.70 1.79 6.45
C HIS A 128 4.52 2.63 6.96
N LYS A 129 3.62 2.04 7.72
CA LYS A 129 2.45 2.76 8.26
C LYS A 129 2.83 3.92 9.18
N LEU A 130 3.86 3.73 10.00
CA LEU A 130 4.40 4.81 10.82
C LEU A 130 5.01 5.95 9.96
N ARG A 131 5.72 5.63 8.88
CA ARG A 131 6.25 6.65 7.96
C ARG A 131 5.13 7.37 7.21
N GLU A 132 4.14 6.65 6.72
CA GLU A 132 2.96 7.23 6.05
C GLU A 132 2.24 8.22 6.95
N HIS A 133 1.94 7.82 8.20
CA HIS A 133 1.31 8.69 9.19
C HIS A 133 2.15 9.95 9.49
N LYS A 134 3.47 9.79 9.71
CA LYS A 134 4.38 10.93 9.93
C LYS A 134 4.40 11.91 8.75
N ARG A 135 4.35 11.39 7.52
CA ARG A 135 4.29 12.22 6.30
C ARG A 135 2.98 13.00 6.24
N ILE A 136 1.86 12.34 6.48
CA ILE A 136 0.54 12.99 6.53
C ILE A 136 0.52 14.09 7.61
N LEU A 137 1.03 13.83 8.80
CA LEU A 137 1.13 14.81 9.87
C LEU A 137 1.98 16.02 9.46
N LYS A 138 3.13 15.79 8.84
CA LYS A 138 3.97 16.87 8.29
C LYS A 138 3.18 17.74 7.31
N LEU A 139 2.48 17.13 6.36
CA LEU A 139 1.67 17.83 5.37
C LEU A 139 0.51 18.62 6.02
N CYS A 140 -0.15 18.08 7.05
CA CYS A 140 -1.19 18.77 7.79
C CYS A 140 -0.65 20.03 8.50
N ARG A 141 0.55 19.96 9.09
CA ARG A 141 1.23 21.11 9.71
C ARG A 141 1.61 22.17 8.67
N GLU A 142 2.21 21.75 7.55
CA GLU A 142 2.60 22.64 6.45
C GLU A 142 1.39 23.29 5.76
N ALA A 143 0.25 22.58 5.70
CA ALA A 143 -1.02 23.11 5.20
C ALA A 143 -1.66 24.16 6.15
N GLY A 144 -1.13 24.32 7.36
CA GLY A 144 -1.69 25.21 8.38
C GLY A 144 -3.07 24.75 8.89
N PHE A 145 -3.32 23.46 8.95
CA PHE A 145 -4.58 22.95 9.47
C PHE A 145 -4.64 23.12 10.99
N PRO A 146 -5.79 23.53 11.56
CA PRO A 146 -6.01 23.50 13.00
C PRO A 146 -5.96 22.04 13.49
N GLU A 147 -5.37 21.81 14.67
CA GLU A 147 -5.22 20.47 15.26
C GLU A 147 -4.59 19.46 14.29
N PRO A 148 -3.35 19.72 13.80
CA PRO A 148 -2.78 18.93 12.69
C PRO A 148 -2.61 17.44 13.01
N GLU A 149 -2.43 17.08 14.29
CA GLU A 149 -2.39 15.69 14.77
C GLU A 149 -3.75 15.01 14.54
N LEU A 150 -4.84 15.62 14.99
CA LEU A 150 -6.20 15.11 14.77
C LEU A 150 -6.52 15.02 13.28
N ARG A 151 -6.09 16.00 12.50
CA ARG A 151 -6.28 15.99 11.04
C ARG A 151 -5.53 14.86 10.36
N ALA A 152 -4.31 14.60 10.80
CA ALA A 152 -3.53 13.49 10.29
C ALA A 152 -4.18 12.12 10.60
N ASP A 153 -4.66 11.94 11.83
CA ASP A 153 -5.39 10.73 12.23
C ASP A 153 -6.67 10.53 11.41
N GLN A 154 -7.46 11.58 11.22
CA GLN A 154 -8.67 11.55 10.41
C GLN A 154 -8.37 11.13 8.96
N PHE A 155 -7.34 11.72 8.34
CA PHE A 155 -6.95 11.38 6.99
C PHE A 155 -6.45 9.93 6.88
N PHE A 156 -5.62 9.50 7.84
CA PHE A 156 -5.13 8.14 7.91
C PHE A 156 -6.27 7.13 8.04
N PHE A 157 -7.22 7.37 8.94
CA PHE A 157 -8.38 6.50 9.13
C PHE A 157 -9.32 6.49 7.91
N LEU A 158 -9.45 7.61 7.19
CA LEU A 158 -10.21 7.64 5.93
C LEU A 158 -9.60 6.70 4.89
N LEU A 159 -8.27 6.70 4.74
CA LEU A 159 -7.58 5.82 3.80
C LEU A 159 -7.73 4.35 4.20
N GLU A 160 -7.51 4.01 5.47
CA GLU A 160 -7.63 2.64 5.97
C GLU A 160 -9.09 2.14 5.89
N GLY A 161 -10.05 3.00 6.21
CA GLY A 161 -11.47 2.71 6.07
C GLY A 161 -11.87 2.46 4.62
N ALA A 162 -11.35 3.23 3.67
CA ALA A 162 -11.59 3.00 2.26
C ALA A 162 -11.05 1.63 1.82
N HIS A 163 -9.82 1.29 2.17
CA HIS A 163 -9.24 -0.03 1.87
C HIS A 163 -10.09 -1.19 2.43
N SER A 164 -10.55 -1.06 3.67
CA SER A 164 -11.36 -2.11 4.31
C SER A 164 -12.77 -2.21 3.72
N SER A 165 -13.34 -1.10 3.26
CA SER A 165 -14.73 -1.03 2.79
C SER A 165 -14.93 -1.60 1.39
N VAL A 166 -13.87 -1.76 0.60
CA VAL A 166 -13.95 -2.20 -0.80
C VAL A 166 -14.71 -3.52 -0.95
N GLN A 167 -14.44 -4.48 -0.07
CA GLN A 167 -15.06 -5.81 -0.14
C GLN A 167 -16.58 -5.78 0.13
N CYS A 168 -17.06 -4.78 0.88
CA CYS A 168 -18.47 -4.68 1.26
C CYS A 168 -19.26 -3.74 0.34
N ILE A 169 -18.63 -2.63 -0.09
CA ILE A 169 -19.32 -1.54 -0.79
C ILE A 169 -19.03 -1.53 -2.30
N GLY A 170 -17.93 -2.16 -2.71
CA GLY A 170 -17.46 -2.25 -4.09
C GLY A 170 -16.46 -1.15 -4.47
N LEU A 171 -15.54 -1.52 -5.35
CA LEU A 171 -14.36 -0.76 -5.73
C LEU A 171 -14.69 0.66 -6.25
N LYS A 172 -15.57 0.74 -7.27
CA LYS A 172 -15.92 2.01 -7.92
C LYS A 172 -16.51 3.01 -6.92
N ARG A 173 -17.49 2.57 -6.12
CA ARG A 173 -18.16 3.43 -5.14
C ARG A 173 -17.19 3.94 -4.07
N VAL A 174 -16.33 3.06 -3.54
CA VAL A 174 -15.36 3.46 -2.52
C VAL A 174 -14.37 4.47 -3.08
N GLY A 175 -13.81 4.25 -4.28
CA GLY A 175 -12.89 5.18 -4.91
C GLY A 175 -13.50 6.57 -5.15
N GLU A 176 -14.74 6.62 -5.67
CA GLU A 176 -15.46 7.89 -5.87
C GLU A 176 -15.72 8.62 -4.55
N GLN A 177 -16.18 7.90 -3.52
CA GLN A 177 -16.46 8.51 -2.22
C GLN A 177 -15.18 8.95 -1.50
N LEU A 178 -14.08 8.20 -1.58
CA LEU A 178 -12.81 8.60 -1.00
C LEU A 178 -12.35 9.96 -1.54
N LYS A 179 -12.35 10.15 -2.86
CA LYS A 179 -11.99 11.44 -3.49
C LYS A 179 -12.85 12.58 -2.97
N ARG A 180 -14.17 12.41 -2.99
CA ARG A 180 -15.12 13.44 -2.53
C ARG A 180 -14.95 13.77 -1.05
N THR A 181 -14.77 12.75 -0.22
CA THR A 181 -14.59 12.90 1.22
C THR A 181 -13.31 13.65 1.54
N VAL A 182 -12.19 13.29 0.91
CA VAL A 182 -10.90 13.97 1.13
C VAL A 182 -10.95 15.42 0.65
N GLN A 183 -11.53 15.70 -0.52
CA GLN A 183 -11.69 17.08 -1.01
C GLN A 183 -12.55 17.92 -0.05
N ALA A 184 -13.64 17.37 0.50
CA ALA A 184 -14.46 18.04 1.48
C ALA A 184 -13.71 18.26 2.81
N TRP A 185 -12.95 17.25 3.26
CA TRP A 185 -12.12 17.30 4.44
C TRP A 185 -11.04 18.38 4.35
N VAL A 186 -10.31 18.47 3.23
CA VAL A 186 -9.29 19.52 2.99
C VAL A 186 -9.93 20.92 3.05
N ARG A 187 -11.10 21.12 2.42
CA ARG A 187 -11.81 22.41 2.47
C ARG A 187 -12.26 22.77 3.89
N ALA A 188 -12.80 21.81 4.63
CA ALA A 188 -13.24 22.04 6.01
C ALA A 188 -12.06 22.34 6.95
N SER A 189 -10.93 21.66 6.74
CA SER A 189 -9.70 21.86 7.52
C SER A 189 -9.00 23.21 7.25
N ALA A 190 -9.35 23.89 6.16
CA ALA A 190 -8.81 25.21 5.81
C ALA A 190 -9.57 26.38 6.47
N ARG A 191 -10.73 26.14 7.10
CA ARG A 191 -11.49 27.18 7.78
C ARG A 191 -10.98 27.36 9.21
N PRO A 192 -10.72 28.62 9.66
CA PRO A 192 -10.47 28.88 11.09
C PRO A 192 -11.68 28.43 11.91
N PRO A 193 -11.49 28.05 13.20
CA PRO A 193 -12.60 27.75 14.06
C PRO A 193 -13.54 28.96 14.08
N ALA A 194 -14.85 28.69 14.01
CA ALA A 194 -15.84 29.75 14.18
C ALA A 194 -15.65 30.36 15.59
N THR A 195 -15.32 31.65 15.64
CA THR A 195 -15.22 32.43 16.85
C THR A 195 -16.61 32.61 17.49
#